data_7d266112748f7d75253bf05c05529d92
#
_entry.id   7d266112748f7d75253bf05c05529d92
#
_cell.length_a   1.000
_cell.length_b   1.000
_cell.length_c   1.000
_cell.angle_alpha   90.00
_cell.angle_beta   90.00
_cell.angle_gamma   90.00
#
_symmetry.space_group_name_H-M   'P 1'
#
loop_
_entity.id
_entity.type
_entity.pdbx_description
1 polymer ?
#
loop_
_entity_poly.entity_id
_entity_poly.type
_entity_poly.pdbx_seq_one_letter_code
_entity_poly.pdbx_strand_id
1 'polypeptide(L)'
;DGALYRRLGTALQRAVPDWRASLLCGDAELAQATGLRAAKKYQLFNGALECALIICDPLRPPQREASPPRELSAGAQMVANRIERNLRKLKNWRSGEGVTCFRAYDADIPEYAAAIDVYAEDGGEQRSFLHVQEYAPPAEIPEADVRRRRGELLAGAREAFKVPADRTAMKTRERGKGGSKYGRYQQQGERFVVREHG
;
A
#
# COMPACT_ATOMS: atom_id res chain seq x y z
N ASP A 1 -11.18 -17.50 -20.09
CA ASP A 1 -11.48 -17.67 -18.66
C ASP A 1 -10.24 -17.30 -17.83
N GLY A 2 -10.33 -16.18 -17.10
CA GLY A 2 -9.23 -15.66 -16.28
C GLY A 2 -8.77 -16.60 -15.15
N ALA A 3 -9.65 -17.53 -14.71
CA ALA A 3 -9.28 -18.51 -13.68
C ALA A 3 -8.29 -19.55 -14.23
N LEU A 4 -8.46 -19.96 -15.48
CA LEU A 4 -7.53 -20.86 -16.16
C LEU A 4 -6.15 -20.22 -16.28
N TYR A 5 -6.10 -18.94 -16.69
CA TYR A 5 -4.84 -18.21 -16.85
C TYR A 5 -4.11 -17.99 -15.52
N ARG A 6 -4.83 -17.73 -14.43
CA ARG A 6 -4.23 -17.67 -13.07
C ARG A 6 -3.60 -19.03 -12.69
N ARG A 7 -4.32 -20.12 -12.93
CA ARG A 7 -3.81 -21.47 -12.67
C ARG A 7 -2.57 -21.78 -13.50
N LEU A 8 -2.56 -21.40 -14.78
CA LEU A 8 -1.42 -21.54 -15.68
C LEU A 8 -0.20 -20.78 -15.14
N GLY A 9 -0.35 -19.51 -14.79
CA GLY A 9 0.74 -18.71 -14.24
C GLY A 9 1.31 -19.29 -12.95
N THR A 10 0.45 -19.74 -12.03
CA THR A 10 0.87 -20.39 -10.78
C THR A 10 1.62 -21.70 -11.07
N ALA A 11 1.13 -22.51 -12.00
CA ALA A 11 1.76 -23.78 -12.36
C ALA A 11 3.16 -23.56 -12.98
N LEU A 12 3.29 -22.59 -13.89
CA LEU A 12 4.58 -22.24 -14.52
C LEU A 12 5.60 -21.74 -13.48
N GLN A 13 5.19 -20.86 -12.57
CA GLN A 13 6.07 -20.36 -11.50
C GLN A 13 6.52 -21.45 -10.52
N ARG A 14 5.73 -22.51 -10.36
CA ARG A 14 6.07 -23.63 -9.50
C ARG A 14 6.98 -24.64 -10.20
N ALA A 15 6.63 -25.01 -11.44
CA ALA A 15 7.32 -26.09 -12.16
C ALA A 15 8.67 -25.65 -12.73
N VAL A 16 8.75 -24.43 -13.25
CA VAL A 16 9.91 -23.95 -14.02
C VAL A 16 10.23 -22.47 -13.69
N PRO A 17 10.49 -22.12 -12.42
CA PRO A 17 10.59 -20.75 -11.95
C PRO A 17 11.70 -19.93 -12.68
N ASP A 18 12.80 -20.58 -13.01
CA ASP A 18 13.99 -19.93 -13.60
C ASP A 18 13.96 -19.88 -15.13
N TRP A 19 12.90 -20.42 -15.72
CA TRP A 19 12.78 -20.45 -17.17
C TRP A 19 12.28 -19.11 -17.71
N ARG A 20 12.65 -18.88 -18.98
CA ARG A 20 12.04 -17.84 -19.81
C ARG A 20 10.80 -18.38 -20.47
N ALA A 21 9.71 -17.63 -20.44
CA ALA A 21 8.47 -17.98 -21.13
C ALA A 21 8.01 -16.81 -22.02
N SER A 22 7.43 -17.15 -23.16
CA SER A 22 6.71 -16.23 -24.03
C SER A 22 5.29 -16.72 -24.19
N LEU A 23 4.32 -15.88 -23.82
CA LEU A 23 2.89 -16.19 -23.93
C LEU A 23 2.23 -15.22 -24.91
N LEU A 24 1.62 -15.76 -25.95
CA LEU A 24 0.78 -15.02 -26.88
C LEU A 24 -0.69 -15.22 -26.45
N CYS A 25 -1.34 -14.14 -26.07
CA CYS A 25 -2.74 -14.13 -25.61
C CYS A 25 -3.57 -13.30 -26.58
N GLY A 26 -4.73 -13.80 -26.97
CA GLY A 26 -5.69 -13.08 -27.80
C GLY A 26 -6.42 -11.93 -27.05
N ASP A 27 -6.03 -11.68 -25.80
CA ASP A 27 -6.59 -10.64 -24.94
C ASP A 27 -5.56 -10.22 -23.89
N ALA A 28 -5.35 -8.91 -23.76
CA ALA A 28 -4.41 -8.34 -22.79
C ALA A 28 -4.84 -8.59 -21.32
N GLU A 29 -6.13 -8.64 -21.03
CA GLU A 29 -6.65 -8.92 -19.70
C GLU A 29 -6.34 -10.37 -19.27
N LEU A 30 -6.43 -11.32 -20.22
CA LEU A 30 -6.06 -12.70 -19.95
C LEU A 30 -4.54 -12.84 -19.74
N ALA A 31 -3.73 -12.09 -20.45
CA ALA A 31 -2.29 -12.04 -20.19
C ALA A 31 -1.98 -11.54 -18.77
N GLN A 32 -2.68 -10.51 -18.30
CA GLN A 32 -2.56 -10.00 -16.93
C GLN A 32 -3.08 -11.00 -15.89
N ALA A 33 -4.14 -11.71 -16.21
CA ALA A 33 -4.74 -12.71 -15.31
C ALA A 33 -3.79 -13.87 -14.96
N THR A 34 -2.71 -14.09 -15.73
CA THR A 34 -1.66 -15.08 -15.37
C THR A 34 -0.93 -14.72 -14.08
N GLY A 35 -0.89 -13.45 -13.68
CA GLY A 35 -0.09 -12.96 -12.56
C GLY A 35 1.43 -13.03 -12.82
N LEU A 36 1.86 -13.34 -14.03
CA LEU A 36 3.27 -13.38 -14.42
C LEU A 36 3.80 -11.97 -14.62
N ARG A 37 5.01 -11.71 -14.12
CA ARG A 37 5.70 -10.44 -14.34
C ARG A 37 6.37 -10.42 -15.71
N ALA A 38 5.80 -9.71 -16.66
CA ALA A 38 6.39 -9.53 -17.97
C ALA A 38 7.60 -8.58 -17.91
N ALA A 39 8.76 -9.06 -18.38
CA ALA A 39 9.93 -8.23 -18.63
C ALA A 39 9.74 -7.36 -19.88
N LYS A 40 9.01 -7.88 -20.89
CA LYS A 40 8.64 -7.16 -22.10
C LYS A 40 7.21 -7.49 -22.50
N LYS A 41 6.50 -6.51 -23.07
CA LYS A 41 5.15 -6.65 -23.60
C LYS A 41 5.11 -6.08 -25.02
N TYR A 42 4.46 -6.80 -25.91
CA TYR A 42 4.25 -6.38 -27.30
C TYR A 42 2.78 -6.54 -27.65
N GLN A 43 2.26 -5.58 -28.40
CA GLN A 43 0.96 -5.65 -29.03
C GLN A 43 1.20 -6.17 -30.46
N LEU A 44 0.54 -7.23 -30.83
CA LEU A 44 0.67 -7.88 -32.13
C LEU A 44 -0.71 -8.12 -32.73
N PHE A 45 -0.76 -8.33 -34.04
CA PHE A 45 -1.99 -8.67 -34.73
C PHE A 45 -1.86 -10.05 -35.37
N ASN A 46 -2.82 -10.91 -35.13
CA ASN A 46 -2.98 -12.18 -35.82
C ASN A 46 -4.20 -12.07 -36.75
N GLY A 47 -3.98 -11.65 -37.99
CA GLY A 47 -5.03 -11.22 -38.90
C GLY A 47 -5.73 -9.98 -38.32
N ALA A 48 -7.04 -10.05 -38.09
CA ALA A 48 -7.84 -8.98 -37.52
C ALA A 48 -7.86 -8.99 -35.98
N LEU A 49 -7.29 -9.99 -35.35
CA LEU A 49 -7.30 -10.15 -33.87
C LEU A 49 -6.08 -9.45 -33.26
N GLU A 50 -6.36 -8.54 -32.35
CA GLU A 50 -5.33 -7.93 -31.49
C GLU A 50 -4.90 -8.93 -30.42
N CYS A 51 -3.58 -9.13 -30.30
CA CYS A 51 -2.98 -10.06 -29.37
C CYS A 51 -1.93 -9.38 -28.49
N ALA A 52 -1.81 -9.82 -27.26
CA ALA A 52 -0.73 -9.43 -26.34
C ALA A 52 0.32 -10.55 -26.26
N LEU A 53 1.57 -10.22 -26.58
CA LEU A 53 2.72 -11.10 -26.32
C LEU A 53 3.42 -10.60 -25.06
N ILE A 54 3.48 -11.44 -24.04
CA ILE A 54 4.26 -11.19 -22.83
C ILE A 54 5.50 -12.09 -22.82
N ILE A 55 6.65 -11.51 -22.46
CA ILE A 55 7.90 -12.24 -22.24
C ILE A 55 8.27 -12.12 -20.79
N CYS A 56 8.35 -13.25 -20.10
CA CYS A 56 8.75 -13.38 -18.71
C CYS A 56 10.15 -13.99 -18.65
N ASP A 57 11.09 -13.35 -17.99
CA ASP A 57 12.48 -13.80 -17.91
C ASP A 57 13.13 -13.29 -16.59
N PRO A 58 13.28 -14.13 -15.59
CA PRO A 58 12.69 -15.47 -15.43
C PRO A 58 11.18 -15.44 -15.13
N LEU A 59 10.52 -16.60 -15.17
CA LEU A 59 9.08 -16.75 -14.83
C LEU A 59 8.75 -16.32 -13.41
N ARG A 60 9.61 -16.66 -12.46
CA ARG A 60 9.58 -16.12 -11.10
C ARG A 60 10.70 -15.09 -11.00
N PRO A 61 10.38 -13.80 -10.87
CA PRO A 61 11.42 -12.82 -10.58
C PRO A 61 12.14 -13.22 -9.28
N PRO A 62 13.47 -13.02 -9.19
CA PRO A 62 14.20 -13.30 -7.97
C PRO A 62 13.45 -12.61 -6.82
N GLN A 63 13.17 -13.37 -5.78
CA GLN A 63 12.60 -12.81 -4.56
C GLN A 63 13.58 -11.73 -4.13
N ARG A 64 13.10 -10.49 -4.10
CA ARG A 64 13.90 -9.38 -3.58
C ARG A 64 14.21 -9.80 -2.15
N GLU A 65 15.47 -10.16 -1.89
CA GLU A 65 15.89 -10.43 -0.52
C GLU A 65 15.35 -9.30 0.34
N ALA A 66 14.64 -9.64 1.40
CA ALA A 66 14.14 -8.64 2.32
C ALA A 66 15.37 -7.83 2.74
N SER A 67 15.43 -6.58 2.29
CA SER A 67 16.52 -5.69 2.70
C SER A 67 16.61 -5.79 4.22
N PRO A 68 17.81 -5.94 4.80
CA PRO A 68 17.96 -6.04 6.25
C PRO A 68 17.14 -4.91 6.89
N PRO A 69 16.57 -5.13 8.07
CA PRO A 69 15.73 -4.14 8.73
C PRO A 69 16.46 -2.80 8.71
N ARG A 70 15.98 -1.87 7.92
CA ARG A 70 16.63 -0.57 7.79
C ARG A 70 16.41 0.13 9.12
N GLU A 71 17.49 0.44 9.84
CA GLU A 71 17.40 1.25 11.04
C GLU A 71 16.57 2.50 10.74
N LEU A 72 15.63 2.78 11.61
CA LEU A 72 14.80 3.96 11.48
C LEU A 72 15.69 5.21 11.59
N SER A 73 15.48 6.19 10.73
CA SER A 73 16.07 7.50 10.94
C SER A 73 15.56 8.11 12.26
N ALA A 74 16.32 9.04 12.81
CA ALA A 74 15.91 9.73 14.05
C ALA A 74 14.50 10.33 13.95
N GLY A 75 14.15 10.89 12.79
CA GLY A 75 12.82 11.44 12.52
C GLY A 75 11.74 10.35 12.52
N ALA A 76 11.97 9.22 11.86
CA ALA A 76 11.03 8.11 11.85
C ALA A 76 10.86 7.50 13.25
N GLN A 77 11.94 7.39 14.03
CA GLN A 77 11.88 6.91 15.42
C GLN A 77 11.08 7.87 16.31
N MET A 78 11.24 9.18 16.11
CA MET A 78 10.48 10.20 16.85
C MET A 78 8.98 10.07 16.57
N VAL A 79 8.59 9.87 15.32
CA VAL A 79 7.19 9.62 14.93
C VAL A 79 6.67 8.33 15.56
N ALA A 80 7.41 7.23 15.47
CA ALA A 80 7.03 5.95 16.07
C ALA A 80 6.79 6.09 17.58
N ASN A 81 7.74 6.69 18.30
CA ASN A 81 7.64 6.92 19.75
C ASN A 81 6.43 7.77 20.12
N ARG A 82 6.10 8.77 19.30
CA ARG A 82 4.91 9.62 19.51
C ARG A 82 3.62 8.82 19.36
N ILE A 83 3.50 8.05 18.29
CA ILE A 83 2.34 7.19 18.04
C ILE A 83 2.18 6.17 19.18
N GLU A 84 3.23 5.50 19.59
CA GLU A 84 3.18 4.54 20.71
C GLU A 84 2.72 5.20 22.01
N ARG A 85 3.12 6.44 22.27
CA ARG A 85 2.64 7.20 23.44
C ARG A 85 1.15 7.46 23.33
N ASN A 86 0.64 7.82 22.15
CA ASN A 86 -0.78 8.01 21.91
C ASN A 86 -1.56 6.71 22.08
N LEU A 87 -1.05 5.61 21.54
CA LEU A 87 -1.67 4.28 21.69
C LEU A 87 -1.80 3.86 23.15
N ARG A 88 -0.79 4.15 23.99
CA ARG A 88 -0.86 3.89 25.42
C ARG A 88 -1.98 4.70 26.10
N LYS A 89 -2.15 5.98 25.73
CA LYS A 89 -3.24 6.82 26.27
C LYS A 89 -4.63 6.33 25.84
N LEU A 90 -4.75 5.86 24.60
CA LEU A 90 -6.02 5.39 24.03
C LEU A 90 -6.36 3.95 24.44
N LYS A 91 -5.45 3.21 25.09
CA LYS A 91 -5.59 1.78 25.36
C LYS A 91 -6.88 1.43 26.11
N ASN A 92 -7.13 2.10 27.24
CA ASN A 92 -8.29 1.78 28.09
C ASN A 92 -9.61 2.08 27.39
N TRP A 93 -9.69 3.21 26.71
CA TRP A 93 -10.86 3.57 25.90
C TRP A 93 -11.12 2.54 24.80
N ARG A 94 -10.11 2.23 23.99
CA ARG A 94 -10.24 1.26 22.89
C ARG A 94 -10.69 -0.11 23.38
N SER A 95 -10.09 -0.60 24.49
CA SER A 95 -10.42 -1.91 25.04
C SER A 95 -11.81 -1.92 25.68
N GLY A 96 -12.23 -0.83 26.33
CA GLY A 96 -13.55 -0.73 26.96
C GLY A 96 -14.69 -0.68 25.94
N GLU A 97 -14.49 0.04 24.85
CA GLU A 97 -15.50 0.28 23.81
C GLU A 97 -15.40 -0.71 22.63
N GLY A 98 -14.37 -1.57 22.60
CA GLY A 98 -14.13 -2.50 21.49
C GLY A 98 -13.83 -1.81 20.17
N VAL A 99 -13.27 -0.59 20.18
CA VAL A 99 -13.03 0.23 18.99
C VAL A 99 -11.85 -0.30 18.19
N THR A 100 -12.07 -0.59 16.89
CA THR A 100 -11.05 -1.07 15.96
C THR A 100 -10.67 -0.05 14.88
N CYS A 101 -11.43 1.09 14.80
CA CYS A 101 -11.18 2.18 13.87
C CYS A 101 -11.04 3.50 14.65
N PHE A 102 -9.87 4.14 14.58
CA PHE A 102 -9.61 5.36 15.37
C PHE A 102 -8.44 6.17 14.81
N ARG A 103 -8.41 7.47 15.18
CA ARG A 103 -7.27 8.34 14.90
C ARG A 103 -6.18 8.17 15.96
N ALA A 104 -5.00 7.75 15.53
CA ALA A 104 -3.87 7.51 16.42
C ALA A 104 -2.89 8.68 16.51
N TYR A 105 -2.89 9.56 15.50
CA TYR A 105 -1.98 10.70 15.40
C TYR A 105 -2.66 11.84 14.64
N ASP A 106 -2.52 13.08 15.11
CA ASP A 106 -3.05 14.27 14.44
C ASP A 106 -2.13 15.48 14.63
N ALA A 107 -1.17 15.63 13.72
CA ALA A 107 -0.20 16.74 13.71
C ALA A 107 0.52 16.97 15.05
N ASP A 108 0.74 15.91 15.82
CA ASP A 108 1.36 15.97 17.15
C ASP A 108 2.81 16.50 17.14
N ILE A 109 3.48 16.39 15.99
CA ILE A 109 4.84 16.90 15.76
C ILE A 109 4.75 17.84 14.57
N PRO A 110 5.11 19.13 14.72
CA PRO A 110 4.93 20.13 13.67
C PRO A 110 5.60 19.80 12.34
N GLU A 111 6.78 19.17 12.37
CA GLU A 111 7.53 18.77 11.18
C GLU A 111 6.87 17.61 10.41
N TYR A 112 5.99 16.86 11.06
CA TYR A 112 5.28 15.71 10.53
C TYR A 112 3.76 15.93 10.60
N ALA A 113 3.31 17.04 10.02
CA ALA A 113 1.92 17.45 10.05
C ALA A 113 1.04 16.52 9.21
N ALA A 114 0.39 15.57 9.85
CA ALA A 114 -0.49 14.59 9.21
C ALA A 114 -1.52 14.05 10.20
N ALA A 115 -2.63 13.50 9.69
CA ALA A 115 -3.51 12.63 10.44
C ALA A 115 -3.22 11.16 10.07
N ILE A 116 -3.21 10.27 11.08
CA ILE A 116 -3.05 8.83 10.87
C ILE A 116 -4.25 8.13 11.50
N ASP A 117 -5.09 7.58 10.64
CA ASP A 117 -6.24 6.78 11.01
C ASP A 117 -5.90 5.29 10.86
N VAL A 118 -6.30 4.50 11.84
CA VAL A 118 -6.08 3.06 11.91
C VAL A 118 -7.39 2.35 11.72
N TYR A 119 -7.38 1.31 10.91
CA TYR A 119 -8.50 0.42 10.67
C TYR A 119 -8.03 -1.00 10.94
N ALA A 120 -8.43 -1.58 12.06
CA ALA A 120 -8.16 -2.98 12.37
C ALA A 120 -9.40 -3.82 12.09
N GLU A 121 -9.21 -4.97 11.45
CA GLU A 121 -10.28 -5.90 11.13
C GLU A 121 -10.91 -6.46 12.41
N ASP A 122 -12.24 -6.47 12.48
CA ASP A 122 -12.99 -7.06 13.59
C ASP A 122 -13.29 -8.54 13.27
N GLY A 123 -12.80 -9.45 14.11
CA GLY A 123 -13.18 -10.86 14.08
C GLY A 123 -12.44 -11.78 13.09
N GLY A 124 -11.31 -11.36 12.52
CA GLY A 124 -10.51 -12.17 11.60
C GLY A 124 -9.04 -12.31 12.00
N GLU A 125 -8.17 -12.65 11.03
CA GLU A 125 -6.73 -12.41 11.15
C GLU A 125 -6.56 -10.91 11.40
N GLN A 126 -6.16 -10.49 12.60
CA GLN A 126 -6.08 -9.09 13.05
C GLN A 126 -5.21 -8.22 12.12
N ARG A 127 -5.69 -8.02 10.90
CA ARG A 127 -5.05 -7.17 9.91
C ARG A 127 -5.36 -5.71 10.22
N SER A 128 -4.33 -4.91 10.30
CA SER A 128 -4.47 -3.47 10.45
C SER A 128 -4.08 -2.77 9.16
N PHE A 129 -4.78 -1.69 8.85
CA PHE A 129 -4.55 -0.81 7.71
C PHE A 129 -4.34 0.61 8.23
N LEU A 130 -3.43 1.34 7.60
CA LEU A 130 -3.17 2.74 7.94
C LEU A 130 -3.62 3.65 6.80
N HIS A 131 -4.35 4.70 7.15
CA HIS A 131 -4.65 5.81 6.26
C HIS A 131 -3.94 7.06 6.75
N VAL A 132 -2.92 7.48 6.03
CA VAL A 132 -2.10 8.65 6.35
C VAL A 132 -2.55 9.83 5.48
N GLN A 133 -3.02 10.90 6.11
CA GLN A 133 -3.42 12.14 5.46
C GLN A 133 -2.42 13.23 5.80
N GLU A 134 -1.42 13.45 4.94
CA GLU A 134 -0.47 14.55 5.10
C GLU A 134 -1.18 15.89 4.88
N TYR A 135 -1.00 16.83 5.78
CA TYR A 135 -1.40 18.21 5.56
C TYR A 135 -0.39 18.90 4.64
N ALA A 136 -0.89 19.62 3.64
CA ALA A 136 -0.02 20.30 2.68
C ALA A 136 1.04 21.16 3.42
N PRO A 137 2.33 20.89 3.18
CA PRO A 137 3.39 21.67 3.82
C PRO A 137 3.38 23.10 3.32
N PRO A 138 3.89 24.06 4.11
CA PRO A 138 4.13 25.42 3.65
C PRO A 138 5.01 25.44 2.40
N ALA A 139 4.75 26.39 1.49
CA ALA A 139 5.46 26.51 0.21
C ALA A 139 6.96 26.83 0.36
N GLU A 140 7.35 27.36 1.51
CA GLU A 140 8.73 27.73 1.85
C GLU A 140 9.63 26.53 2.15
N ILE A 141 9.04 25.35 2.41
CA ILE A 141 9.80 24.14 2.73
C ILE A 141 10.33 23.52 1.43
N PRO A 142 11.65 23.28 1.31
CA PRO A 142 12.23 22.66 0.13
C PRO A 142 11.60 21.28 -0.13
N GLU A 143 11.35 20.95 -1.40
CA GLU A 143 10.71 19.70 -1.80
C GLU A 143 11.47 18.44 -1.34
N ALA A 144 12.80 18.53 -1.27
CA ALA A 144 13.64 17.45 -0.75
C ALA A 144 13.33 17.15 0.73
N ASP A 145 13.11 18.19 1.55
CA ASP A 145 12.72 18.03 2.95
C ASP A 145 11.30 17.48 3.09
N VAL A 146 10.38 17.95 2.27
CA VAL A 146 9.02 17.42 2.22
C VAL A 146 9.04 15.91 1.93
N ARG A 147 9.80 15.49 0.92
CA ARG A 147 9.94 14.06 0.57
C ARG A 147 10.59 13.25 1.68
N ARG A 148 11.63 13.78 2.31
CA ARG A 148 12.31 13.13 3.44
C ARG A 148 11.35 12.95 4.61
N ARG A 149 10.69 14.03 5.06
CA ARG A 149 9.74 14.02 6.18
C ARG A 149 8.57 13.06 5.93
N ARG A 150 8.06 13.03 4.70
CA ARG A 150 7.04 12.08 4.27
C ARG A 150 7.51 10.62 4.41
N GLY A 151 8.72 10.34 3.98
CA GLY A 151 9.33 9.01 4.13
C GLY A 151 9.49 8.61 5.60
N GLU A 152 9.93 9.53 6.45
CA GLU A 152 10.10 9.33 7.90
C GLU A 152 8.75 9.11 8.60
N LEU A 153 7.73 9.90 8.26
CA LEU A 153 6.37 9.75 8.77
C LEU A 153 5.81 8.35 8.47
N LEU A 154 5.91 7.91 7.21
CA LEU A 154 5.44 6.58 6.81
C LEU A 154 6.22 5.46 7.48
N ALA A 155 7.54 5.59 7.57
CA ALA A 155 8.39 4.58 8.23
C ALA A 155 8.06 4.46 9.72
N GLY A 156 7.94 5.59 10.43
CA GLY A 156 7.58 5.62 11.84
C GLY A 156 6.19 5.09 12.12
N ALA A 157 5.21 5.43 11.27
CA ALA A 157 3.84 4.91 11.40
C ALA A 157 3.80 3.38 11.22
N ARG A 158 4.43 2.87 10.16
CA ARG A 158 4.49 1.43 9.90
C ARG A 158 5.19 0.66 11.02
N GLU A 159 6.25 1.23 11.56
CA GLU A 159 6.97 0.62 12.69
C GLU A 159 6.08 0.54 13.93
N ALA A 160 5.42 1.63 14.32
CA ALA A 160 4.58 1.68 15.51
C ALA A 160 3.41 0.68 15.47
N PHE A 161 2.85 0.44 14.29
CA PHE A 161 1.72 -0.47 14.09
C PHE A 161 2.12 -1.85 13.57
N LYS A 162 3.39 -2.06 13.21
CA LYS A 162 3.86 -3.28 12.54
C LYS A 162 3.08 -3.59 11.24
N VAL A 163 2.69 -2.54 10.52
CA VAL A 163 1.90 -2.63 9.29
C VAL A 163 2.81 -2.50 8.07
N PRO A 164 2.75 -3.43 7.10
CA PRO A 164 3.56 -3.36 5.89
C PRO A 164 3.09 -2.27 4.92
N ALA A 165 3.90 -2.00 3.90
CA ALA A 165 3.68 -0.91 2.95
C ALA A 165 2.41 -1.06 2.11
N ASP A 166 2.05 -2.27 1.75
CA ASP A 166 0.86 -2.61 0.96
C ASP A 166 -0.46 -2.38 1.71
N ARG A 167 -0.40 -2.30 3.05
CA ARG A 167 -1.53 -1.95 3.92
C ARG A 167 -1.47 -0.53 4.47
N THR A 168 -0.71 0.34 3.81
CA THR A 168 -0.59 1.77 4.18
C THR A 168 -0.97 2.62 2.99
N ALA A 169 -2.12 3.28 3.08
CA ALA A 169 -2.56 4.26 2.09
C ALA A 169 -2.12 5.67 2.52
N MET A 170 -1.64 6.47 1.57
CA MET A 170 -1.26 7.86 1.82
C MET A 170 -1.96 8.81 0.87
N LYS A 171 -2.39 9.97 1.41
CA LYS A 171 -3.01 11.04 0.66
C LYS A 171 -2.47 12.39 1.16
N THR A 172 -2.20 13.32 0.27
CA THR A 172 -1.93 14.71 0.63
C THR A 172 -3.24 15.49 0.63
N ARG A 173 -3.52 16.19 1.73
CA ARG A 173 -4.70 17.04 1.89
C ARG A 173 -4.31 18.47 1.56
N GLU A 174 -4.69 18.95 0.36
CA GLU A 174 -4.53 20.35 0.00
C GLU A 174 -5.55 21.23 0.74
N ARG A 175 -5.13 22.39 1.22
CA ARG A 175 -6.05 23.43 1.70
C ARG A 175 -6.82 23.98 0.50
N GLY A 176 -8.01 23.46 0.24
CA GLY A 176 -8.88 23.97 -0.82
C GLY A 176 -9.42 25.34 -0.46
N LYS A 177 -9.23 26.33 -1.33
CA LYS A 177 -10.13 27.48 -1.40
C LYS A 177 -11.47 26.96 -1.92
N GLY A 178 -12.44 26.73 -1.03
CA GLY A 178 -13.85 26.53 -1.31
C GLY A 178 -14.17 25.52 -2.43
N GLY A 179 -14.35 24.26 -2.10
CA GLY A 179 -14.86 23.24 -3.00
C GLY A 179 -14.23 21.89 -2.75
N SER A 180 -15.05 20.90 -2.38
CA SER A 180 -14.64 19.52 -2.18
C SER A 180 -14.13 18.92 -3.48
N LYS A 181 -12.84 19.03 -3.77
CA LYS A 181 -12.17 18.20 -4.78
C LYS A 181 -11.75 16.88 -4.14
N TYR A 182 -12.72 16.10 -3.70
CA TYR A 182 -12.49 14.68 -3.49
C TYR A 182 -12.28 14.06 -4.87
N GLY A 183 -11.02 13.78 -5.21
CA GLY A 183 -10.72 12.93 -6.36
C GLY A 183 -11.53 11.65 -6.21
N ARG A 184 -12.24 11.24 -7.26
CA ARG A 184 -12.99 9.99 -7.27
C ARG A 184 -12.01 8.88 -6.90
N TYR A 185 -12.21 8.28 -5.73
CA TYR A 185 -11.51 7.06 -5.35
C TYR A 185 -11.88 5.99 -6.39
N GLN A 186 -10.88 5.39 -7.01
CA GLN A 186 -11.09 4.10 -7.66
C GLN A 186 -11.48 3.13 -6.54
N GLN A 187 -12.73 2.66 -6.59
CA GLN A 187 -13.30 1.73 -5.59
C GLN A 187 -12.77 0.30 -5.75
N GLN A 188 -11.48 0.14 -6.01
CA GLN A 188 -10.81 -1.15 -6.10
C GLN A 188 -9.99 -1.36 -4.83
N GLY A 189 -10.67 -1.81 -3.78
CA GLY A 189 -10.04 -2.17 -2.51
C GLY A 189 -10.78 -3.34 -1.85
N GLU A 190 -10.04 -4.14 -1.13
CA GLU A 190 -10.60 -5.17 -0.26
C GLU A 190 -11.46 -4.49 0.81
N ARG A 191 -12.70 -4.97 1.01
CA ARG A 191 -13.59 -4.47 2.07
C ARG A 191 -13.48 -5.37 3.27
N PHE A 192 -13.40 -4.80 4.46
CA PHE A 192 -13.38 -5.53 5.72
C PHE A 192 -14.22 -4.81 6.76
N VAL A 193 -14.62 -5.55 7.79
CA VAL A 193 -15.46 -5.02 8.85
C VAL A 193 -14.59 -4.33 9.90
N VAL A 194 -14.98 -3.12 10.30
CA VAL A 194 -14.37 -2.36 11.40
C VAL A 194 -15.46 -2.02 12.43
N ARG A 195 -15.05 -1.81 13.66
CA ARG A 195 -15.94 -1.36 14.73
C ARG A 195 -15.57 0.05 15.14
N GLU A 196 -16.51 0.96 14.99
CA GLU A 196 -16.45 2.32 15.52
C GLU A 196 -17.22 2.43 16.83
N HIS A 197 -16.95 3.50 17.59
CA HIS A 197 -17.72 3.83 18.78
C HIS A 197 -19.07 4.42 18.35
N GLY A 198 -20.18 3.90 18.86
CA GLY A 198 -21.54 4.35 18.57
C GLY A 198 -22.55 3.27 18.80
#